data_8e7193f2bc099481ff701bc45152329e
#
_entry.id   8e7193f2bc099481ff701bc45152329e
#
_cell.length_a   1.000
_cell.length_b   1.000
_cell.length_c   1.000
_cell.angle_alpha   90.00
_cell.angle_beta   90.00
_cell.angle_gamma   90.00
#
_symmetry.space_group_name_H-M   'P 1'
#
loop_
_entity.id
_entity.type
_entity.pdbx_description
1 polymer ?
#
loop_
_entity_poly.entity_id
_entity_poly.type
_entity_poly.pdbx_seq_one_letter_code
_entity_poly.pdbx_strand_id
1 'polypeptide(L)'
;MNYRELLGTDFPIIQAPMAGVQSSALAIAVSEAGGLGSLPCGMLNTEKIINEIETIKGSTSKPYNLNFFCHNLRPYDENRQVIWRNTLQPYFAELDSEVNLSLGSTRVPFSHDIADAIERFSPEFISFHFGLPNKDLLKRVKSWGTKVVSSATTLEEAIWLESQGVHGIIAQGLEAGGHRGMFLTDKISTQLGLVSLVSQVVKQVKVPVIAAGGISDNNGVRACLQLGA
;
A
#
# COMPACT_ATOMS: atom_id res chain seq x y z
N MET A 1 -13.97 16.24 3.50
CA MET A 1 -14.24 15.18 2.49
C MET A 1 -14.77 13.96 3.26
N ASN A 2 -15.92 13.42 2.89
CA ASN A 2 -16.43 12.19 3.50
C ASN A 2 -15.91 10.96 2.72
N TYR A 3 -16.16 9.73 3.23
CA TYR A 3 -15.64 8.52 2.59
C TYR A 3 -16.21 8.30 1.17
N ARG A 4 -17.44 8.69 0.90
CA ARG A 4 -18.05 8.53 -0.44
C ARG A 4 -17.36 9.45 -1.46
N GLU A 5 -17.00 10.66 -1.05
CA GLU A 5 -16.23 11.59 -1.89
C GLU A 5 -14.81 11.11 -2.13
N LEU A 6 -14.21 10.43 -1.13
CA LEU A 6 -12.87 9.88 -1.26
C LEU A 6 -12.86 8.59 -2.07
N LEU A 7 -13.70 7.62 -1.72
CA LEU A 7 -13.63 6.24 -2.23
C LEU A 7 -14.56 5.96 -3.40
N GLY A 8 -15.70 6.67 -3.50
CA GLY A 8 -16.74 6.39 -4.48
C GLY A 8 -17.52 5.09 -4.23
N THR A 9 -17.49 4.55 -2.99
CA THR A 9 -18.05 3.25 -2.62
C THR A 9 -19.30 3.36 -1.77
N ASP A 10 -20.09 2.28 -1.69
CA ASP A 10 -21.29 2.20 -0.86
C ASP A 10 -20.93 2.08 0.62
N PHE A 11 -19.82 1.40 0.94
CA PHE A 11 -19.33 1.17 2.29
C PHE A 11 -17.98 1.84 2.52
N PRO A 12 -17.68 2.33 3.75
CA PRO A 12 -16.38 2.88 4.11
C PRO A 12 -15.34 1.76 4.38
N ILE A 13 -15.19 0.84 3.43
CA ILE A 13 -14.34 -0.34 3.56
C ILE A 13 -13.42 -0.43 2.36
N ILE A 14 -12.11 -0.52 2.64
CA ILE A 14 -11.07 -0.79 1.65
C ILE A 14 -10.51 -2.18 1.95
N GLN A 15 -10.49 -3.05 0.95
CA GLN A 15 -9.82 -4.33 1.07
C GLN A 15 -8.31 -4.09 1.09
N ALA A 16 -7.64 -4.59 2.13
CA ALA A 16 -6.19 -4.47 2.25
C ALA A 16 -5.47 -5.18 1.09
N PRO A 17 -4.53 -4.52 0.40
CA PRO A 17 -3.76 -5.16 -0.65
C PRO A 17 -2.80 -6.21 -0.06
N MET A 18 -2.86 -7.45 -0.54
CA MET A 18 -2.10 -8.59 -0.03
C MET A 18 -1.28 -9.21 -1.16
N ALA A 19 -0.06 -8.70 -1.36
CA ALA A 19 0.84 -9.14 -2.42
C ALA A 19 1.18 -10.64 -2.32
N GLY A 20 1.09 -11.34 -3.45
CA GLY A 20 1.42 -12.76 -3.56
C GLY A 20 0.29 -13.74 -3.20
N VAL A 21 -0.82 -13.27 -2.61
CA VAL A 21 -1.95 -14.13 -2.22
C VAL A 21 -3.28 -13.75 -2.87
N GLN A 22 -3.33 -12.68 -3.63
CA GLN A 22 -4.52 -12.22 -4.34
C GLN A 22 -4.19 -11.68 -5.74
N SER A 23 -5.23 -11.64 -6.60
CA SER A 23 -5.23 -11.06 -7.94
C SER A 23 -6.40 -10.09 -8.10
N SER A 24 -6.67 -9.68 -9.35
CA SER A 24 -7.88 -8.91 -9.74
C SER A 24 -9.19 -9.53 -9.29
N ALA A 25 -9.29 -10.85 -9.18
CA ALA A 25 -10.53 -11.53 -8.81
C ALA A 25 -11.07 -11.07 -7.45
N LEU A 26 -10.21 -10.94 -6.43
CA LEU A 26 -10.63 -10.43 -5.12
C LEU A 26 -10.99 -8.94 -5.19
N ALA A 27 -10.21 -8.14 -5.92
CA ALA A 27 -10.50 -6.72 -6.08
C ALA A 27 -11.88 -6.50 -6.74
N ILE A 28 -12.20 -7.26 -7.79
CA ILE A 28 -13.50 -7.24 -8.47
C ILE A 28 -14.62 -7.61 -7.50
N ALA A 29 -14.48 -8.74 -6.79
CA ALA A 29 -15.49 -9.22 -5.87
C ALA A 29 -15.82 -8.20 -4.76
N VAL A 30 -14.81 -7.54 -4.21
CA VAL A 30 -14.98 -6.51 -3.17
C VAL A 30 -15.61 -5.25 -3.75
N SER A 31 -15.18 -4.81 -4.94
CA SER A 31 -15.76 -3.63 -5.59
C SER A 31 -17.24 -3.85 -5.94
N GLU A 32 -17.59 -5.02 -6.47
CA GLU A 32 -18.99 -5.39 -6.75
C GLU A 32 -19.84 -5.49 -5.48
N ALA A 33 -19.23 -5.88 -4.35
CA ALA A 33 -19.90 -5.89 -3.04
C ALA A 33 -20.05 -4.50 -2.41
N GLY A 34 -19.58 -3.43 -3.05
CA GLY A 34 -19.74 -2.04 -2.60
C GLY A 34 -18.63 -1.50 -1.72
N GLY A 35 -17.52 -2.23 -1.54
CA GLY A 35 -16.27 -1.74 -0.97
C GLY A 35 -15.29 -1.24 -2.02
N LEU A 36 -14.08 -0.86 -1.62
CA LEU A 36 -12.98 -0.55 -2.53
C LEU A 36 -12.03 -1.76 -2.61
N GLY A 37 -12.12 -2.52 -3.68
CA GLY A 37 -11.21 -3.62 -3.96
C GLY A 37 -9.80 -3.09 -4.27
N SER A 38 -8.76 -3.81 -3.86
CA SER A 38 -7.37 -3.38 -4.09
C SER A 38 -6.57 -4.40 -4.88
N LEU A 39 -5.82 -3.94 -5.87
CA LEU A 39 -4.83 -4.73 -6.59
C LEU A 39 -3.43 -4.43 -6.03
N PRO A 40 -2.72 -5.41 -5.43
CA PRO A 40 -1.35 -5.23 -4.96
C PRO A 40 -0.36 -5.32 -6.13
N CYS A 41 0.16 -4.20 -6.58
CA CYS A 41 1.06 -4.10 -7.73
C CYS A 41 2.55 -4.27 -7.38
N GLY A 42 2.91 -4.22 -6.09
CA GLY A 42 4.31 -4.15 -5.65
C GLY A 42 5.19 -5.38 -5.98
N MET A 43 4.59 -6.51 -6.39
CA MET A 43 5.30 -7.71 -6.83
C MET A 43 5.07 -8.04 -8.31
N LEU A 44 4.30 -7.24 -9.01
CA LEU A 44 3.96 -7.47 -10.42
C LEU A 44 4.92 -6.69 -11.32
N ASN A 45 5.29 -7.27 -12.45
CA ASN A 45 5.92 -6.52 -13.52
C ASN A 45 4.86 -5.70 -14.29
N THR A 46 5.31 -4.77 -15.10
CA THR A 46 4.45 -3.84 -15.85
C THR A 46 3.39 -4.54 -16.70
N GLU A 47 3.77 -5.61 -17.40
CA GLU A 47 2.85 -6.40 -18.24
C GLU A 47 1.72 -7.03 -17.41
N LYS A 48 2.06 -7.64 -16.26
CA LYS A 48 1.07 -8.21 -15.35
C LYS A 48 0.16 -7.15 -14.76
N ILE A 49 0.70 -5.97 -14.41
CA ILE A 49 -0.12 -4.85 -13.92
C ILE A 49 -1.17 -4.46 -14.97
N ILE A 50 -0.75 -4.31 -16.23
CA ILE A 50 -1.66 -3.98 -17.33
C ILE A 50 -2.76 -5.05 -17.47
N ASN A 51 -2.39 -6.31 -17.54
CA ASN A 51 -3.34 -7.43 -17.72
C ASN A 51 -4.36 -7.50 -16.56
N GLU A 52 -3.91 -7.31 -15.32
CA GLU A 52 -4.80 -7.30 -14.16
C GLU A 52 -5.76 -6.08 -14.19
N ILE A 53 -5.28 -4.88 -14.58
CA ILE A 53 -6.13 -3.71 -14.75
C ILE A 53 -7.17 -3.92 -15.86
N GLU A 54 -6.77 -4.47 -17.00
CA GLU A 54 -7.68 -4.79 -18.11
C GLU A 54 -8.74 -5.81 -17.67
N THR A 55 -8.36 -6.81 -16.89
CA THR A 55 -9.28 -7.79 -16.31
C THR A 55 -10.30 -7.12 -15.38
N ILE A 56 -9.85 -6.21 -14.48
CA ILE A 56 -10.76 -5.47 -13.61
C ILE A 56 -11.73 -4.62 -14.44
N LYS A 57 -11.21 -3.80 -15.36
CA LYS A 57 -12.05 -2.90 -16.19
C LYS A 57 -12.99 -3.64 -17.13
N GLY A 58 -12.66 -4.85 -17.54
CA GLY A 58 -13.55 -5.73 -18.33
C GLY A 58 -14.64 -6.39 -17.50
N SER A 59 -14.47 -6.45 -16.18
CA SER A 59 -15.37 -7.18 -15.26
C SER A 59 -16.25 -6.26 -14.43
N THR A 60 -15.82 -5.02 -14.13
CA THR A 60 -16.56 -4.08 -13.29
C THR A 60 -16.37 -2.64 -13.72
N SER A 61 -17.40 -1.80 -13.51
CA SER A 61 -17.32 -0.34 -13.61
C SER A 61 -17.16 0.35 -12.24
N LYS A 62 -17.08 -0.44 -11.16
CA LYS A 62 -16.90 0.08 -9.80
C LYS A 62 -15.47 0.55 -9.56
N PRO A 63 -15.25 1.50 -8.63
CA PRO A 63 -13.90 1.96 -8.29
C PRO A 63 -13.05 0.85 -7.68
N TYR A 64 -11.74 0.92 -7.95
CA TYR A 64 -10.74 0.02 -7.38
C TYR A 64 -9.45 0.77 -7.07
N ASN A 65 -8.65 0.24 -6.18
CA ASN A 65 -7.38 0.77 -5.74
C ASN A 65 -6.21 0.01 -6.38
N LEU A 66 -5.23 0.73 -6.90
CA LEU A 66 -3.91 0.18 -7.24
C LEU A 66 -2.93 0.50 -6.11
N ASN A 67 -2.26 -0.52 -5.57
CA ASN A 67 -1.31 -0.32 -4.48
C ASN A 67 0.13 -0.50 -4.94
N PHE A 68 0.98 0.49 -4.63
CA PHE A 68 2.40 0.50 -4.99
C PHE A 68 3.29 0.80 -3.78
N PHE A 69 4.57 0.41 -3.89
CA PHE A 69 5.60 0.74 -2.92
C PHE A 69 6.42 1.94 -3.39
N CYS A 70 6.91 2.73 -2.42
CA CYS A 70 7.76 3.90 -2.66
C CYS A 70 9.11 3.82 -1.91
N HIS A 71 9.54 2.62 -1.56
CA HIS A 71 10.81 2.41 -0.88
C HIS A 71 12.01 2.79 -1.75
N ASN A 72 13.11 3.18 -1.10
CA ASN A 72 14.38 3.39 -1.79
C ASN A 72 15.08 2.04 -2.03
N LEU A 73 15.49 1.80 -3.28
CA LEU A 73 16.34 0.67 -3.59
C LEU A 73 17.73 0.89 -2.98
N ARG A 74 18.18 -0.05 -2.17
CA ARG A 74 19.57 -0.03 -1.68
C ARG A 74 20.50 -0.52 -2.78
N PRO A 75 21.68 0.10 -2.95
CA PRO A 75 22.69 -0.42 -3.86
C PRO A 75 23.06 -1.86 -3.49
N TYR A 76 23.33 -2.65 -4.52
CA TYR A 76 23.85 -4.00 -4.33
C TYR A 76 25.20 -3.95 -3.60
N ASP A 77 25.36 -4.79 -2.58
CA ASP A 77 26.57 -4.88 -1.75
C ASP A 77 26.97 -6.35 -1.64
N GLU A 78 28.03 -6.74 -2.38
CA GLU A 78 28.52 -8.11 -2.40
C GLU A 78 28.94 -8.61 -1.02
N ASN A 79 29.59 -7.77 -0.21
CA ASN A 79 30.04 -8.18 1.12
C ASN A 79 28.86 -8.57 2.02
N ARG A 80 27.78 -7.79 1.98
CA ARG A 80 26.55 -8.12 2.69
C ARG A 80 25.90 -9.40 2.15
N GLN A 81 25.92 -9.61 0.84
CA GLN A 81 25.39 -10.82 0.23
C GLN A 81 26.18 -12.07 0.64
N VAL A 82 27.52 -11.98 0.69
CA VAL A 82 28.36 -13.09 1.17
C VAL A 82 28.05 -13.44 2.63
N ILE A 83 27.96 -12.43 3.50
CA ILE A 83 27.59 -12.65 4.91
C ILE A 83 26.23 -13.35 5.02
N TRP A 84 25.26 -12.87 4.26
CA TRP A 84 23.91 -13.42 4.30
C TRP A 84 23.85 -14.85 3.76
N ARG A 85 24.51 -15.14 2.64
CA ARG A 85 24.61 -16.50 2.09
C ARG A 85 25.24 -17.47 3.10
N ASN A 86 26.35 -17.07 3.74
CA ASN A 86 27.01 -17.89 4.77
C ASN A 86 26.09 -18.14 5.96
N THR A 87 25.31 -17.15 6.38
CA THR A 87 24.31 -17.29 7.46
C THR A 87 23.21 -18.28 7.10
N LEU A 88 22.79 -18.32 5.83
CA LEU A 88 21.72 -19.19 5.34
C LEU A 88 22.22 -20.61 4.97
N GLN A 89 23.52 -20.80 4.76
CA GLN A 89 24.07 -22.07 4.27
C GLN A 89 23.66 -23.31 5.10
N PRO A 90 23.62 -23.27 6.44
CA PRO A 90 23.16 -24.43 7.23
C PRO A 90 21.70 -24.82 6.90
N TYR A 91 20.85 -23.84 6.66
CA TYR A 91 19.43 -24.10 6.34
C TYR A 91 19.25 -24.67 4.92
N PHE A 92 20.08 -24.23 3.95
CA PHE A 92 20.09 -24.84 2.62
C PHE A 92 20.53 -26.29 2.68
N ALA A 93 21.55 -26.61 3.49
CA ALA A 93 22.00 -27.99 3.69
C ALA A 93 20.95 -28.86 4.40
N GLU A 94 20.25 -28.33 5.41
CA GLU A 94 19.15 -29.00 6.11
C GLU A 94 18.00 -29.35 5.16
N LEU A 95 17.68 -28.46 4.21
CA LEU A 95 16.57 -28.61 3.29
C LEU A 95 16.95 -29.30 1.97
N ASP A 96 18.19 -29.82 1.86
CA ASP A 96 18.72 -30.40 0.63
C ASP A 96 18.46 -29.51 -0.62
N SER A 97 18.71 -28.22 -0.45
CA SER A 97 18.41 -27.20 -1.45
C SER A 97 19.67 -26.45 -1.86
N GLU A 98 19.78 -26.10 -3.15
CA GLU A 98 20.90 -25.30 -3.64
C GLU A 98 20.65 -23.80 -3.49
N VAL A 99 21.71 -23.04 -3.18
CA VAL A 99 21.67 -21.59 -3.15
C VAL A 99 21.51 -21.07 -4.59
N ASN A 100 20.34 -20.55 -4.93
CA ASN A 100 20.15 -19.88 -6.20
C ASN A 100 20.89 -18.52 -6.20
N LEU A 101 21.96 -18.41 -6.97
CA LEU A 101 22.77 -17.20 -7.11
C LEU A 101 22.18 -16.19 -8.10
N SER A 102 21.06 -16.50 -8.77
CA SER A 102 20.39 -15.52 -9.61
C SER A 102 19.90 -14.36 -8.75
N LEU A 103 20.17 -13.14 -9.21
CA LEU A 103 19.53 -11.96 -8.63
C LEU A 103 18.01 -12.15 -8.77
N GLY A 104 17.35 -12.40 -7.66
CA GLY A 104 15.88 -12.47 -7.64
C GLY A 104 15.28 -11.18 -8.21
N SER A 105 14.03 -11.25 -8.70
CA SER A 105 13.35 -10.06 -9.16
C SER A 105 13.29 -9.03 -8.04
N THR A 106 13.98 -7.91 -8.23
CA THR A 106 13.90 -6.79 -7.30
C THR A 106 12.49 -6.22 -7.36
N ARG A 107 11.86 -6.06 -6.19
CA ARG A 107 10.58 -5.33 -6.11
C ARG A 107 10.85 -3.89 -6.47
N VAL A 108 10.38 -3.48 -7.65
CA VAL A 108 10.62 -2.13 -8.16
C VAL A 108 9.62 -1.18 -7.50
N PRO A 109 10.09 -0.07 -6.86
CA PRO A 109 9.19 0.97 -6.38
C PRO A 109 8.48 1.65 -7.55
N PHE A 110 7.38 2.36 -7.26
CA PHE A 110 6.63 3.12 -8.27
C PHE A 110 7.57 4.07 -9.04
N SER A 111 7.56 3.96 -10.36
CA SER A 111 8.50 4.61 -11.27
C SER A 111 7.79 5.28 -12.43
N HIS A 112 8.54 6.04 -13.25
CA HIS A 112 8.03 6.62 -14.49
C HIS A 112 7.54 5.54 -15.46
N ASP A 113 8.23 4.42 -15.59
CA ASP A 113 7.83 3.32 -16.48
C ASP A 113 6.48 2.72 -16.07
N ILE A 114 6.26 2.56 -14.76
CA ILE A 114 4.96 2.11 -14.23
C ILE A 114 3.89 3.18 -14.52
N ALA A 115 4.21 4.45 -14.29
CA ALA A 115 3.28 5.55 -14.56
C ALA A 115 2.91 5.61 -16.06
N ASP A 116 3.88 5.48 -16.97
CA ASP A 116 3.65 5.42 -18.43
C ASP A 116 2.69 4.30 -18.81
N ALA A 117 2.84 3.14 -18.19
CA ALA A 117 2.02 1.97 -18.47
C ALA A 117 0.57 2.10 -18.00
N ILE A 118 0.32 2.77 -16.86
CA ILE A 118 -1.01 2.84 -16.24
C ILE A 118 -1.77 4.13 -16.52
N GLU A 119 -1.12 5.20 -16.98
CA GLU A 119 -1.73 6.51 -17.24
C GLU A 119 -2.95 6.42 -18.16
N ARG A 120 -2.88 5.60 -19.21
CA ARG A 120 -3.98 5.40 -20.15
C ARG A 120 -5.27 4.89 -19.52
N PHE A 121 -5.18 4.26 -18.35
CA PHE A 121 -6.33 3.73 -17.60
C PHE A 121 -6.94 4.76 -16.66
N SER A 122 -6.24 5.86 -16.39
CA SER A 122 -6.65 6.94 -15.46
C SER A 122 -7.22 6.36 -14.16
N PRO A 123 -6.43 5.59 -13.38
CA PRO A 123 -6.93 4.90 -12.19
C PRO A 123 -7.51 5.92 -11.21
N GLU A 124 -8.71 5.66 -10.72
CA GLU A 124 -9.43 6.58 -9.84
C GLU A 124 -8.80 6.69 -8.46
N PHE A 125 -8.14 5.61 -7.99
CA PHE A 125 -7.56 5.55 -6.66
C PHE A 125 -6.22 4.81 -6.66
N ILE A 126 -5.21 5.42 -6.03
CA ILE A 126 -3.89 4.81 -5.82
C ILE A 126 -3.51 4.96 -4.36
N SER A 127 -3.11 3.85 -3.74
CA SER A 127 -2.50 3.83 -2.42
C SER A 127 -0.99 3.56 -2.53
N PHE A 128 -0.21 4.33 -1.77
CA PHE A 128 1.22 4.13 -1.64
C PHE A 128 1.61 3.56 -0.27
N HIS A 129 2.72 2.85 -0.23
CA HIS A 129 3.30 2.30 0.98
C HIS A 129 4.78 2.67 1.02
N PHE A 130 5.33 2.95 2.21
CA PHE A 130 6.68 3.51 2.41
C PHE A 130 6.82 4.96 1.88
N GLY A 131 5.89 5.83 2.26
CA GLY A 131 5.86 7.23 1.86
C GLY A 131 5.19 7.46 0.50
N LEU A 132 5.76 8.34 -0.30
CA LEU A 132 5.24 8.77 -1.59
C LEU A 132 6.32 8.69 -2.67
N PRO A 133 5.95 8.59 -3.96
CA PRO A 133 6.91 8.75 -5.03
C PRO A 133 7.49 10.17 -5.04
N ASN A 134 8.51 10.42 -5.86
CA ASN A 134 9.06 11.76 -5.99
C ASN A 134 7.98 12.78 -6.40
N LYS A 135 8.27 14.07 -6.15
CA LYS A 135 7.28 15.15 -6.34
C LYS A 135 6.72 15.23 -7.76
N ASP A 136 7.53 14.96 -8.77
CA ASP A 136 7.12 15.04 -10.18
C ASP A 136 6.17 13.90 -10.53
N LEU A 137 6.47 12.68 -10.10
CA LEU A 137 5.59 11.51 -10.23
C LEU A 137 4.28 11.70 -9.45
N LEU A 138 4.34 12.20 -8.24
CA LEU A 138 3.14 12.49 -7.44
C LEU A 138 2.24 13.51 -8.15
N LYS A 139 2.83 14.60 -8.68
CA LYS A 139 2.11 15.62 -9.45
C LYS A 139 1.48 15.01 -10.70
N ARG A 140 2.22 14.16 -11.43
CA ARG A 140 1.74 13.46 -12.61
C ARG A 140 0.54 12.57 -12.29
N VAL A 141 0.63 11.70 -11.28
CA VAL A 141 -0.48 10.84 -10.84
C VAL A 141 -1.72 11.65 -10.48
N LYS A 142 -1.53 12.75 -9.75
CA LYS A 142 -2.65 13.65 -9.37
C LYS A 142 -3.27 14.35 -10.57
N SER A 143 -2.51 14.60 -11.65
CA SER A 143 -3.05 15.22 -12.87
C SER A 143 -4.02 14.34 -13.65
N TRP A 144 -4.04 13.03 -13.37
CA TRP A 144 -5.03 12.10 -13.94
C TRP A 144 -6.40 12.17 -13.24
N GLY A 145 -6.54 12.97 -12.18
CA GLY A 145 -7.70 13.00 -11.30
C GLY A 145 -7.70 11.93 -10.22
N THR A 146 -6.61 11.17 -10.12
CA THR A 146 -6.44 10.06 -9.17
C THR A 146 -6.49 10.54 -7.73
N LYS A 147 -7.28 9.87 -6.88
CA LYS A 147 -7.21 10.01 -5.43
C LYS A 147 -6.00 9.26 -4.91
N VAL A 148 -5.12 9.98 -4.21
CA VAL A 148 -3.87 9.43 -3.68
C VAL A 148 -3.95 9.36 -2.16
N VAL A 149 -3.67 8.18 -1.61
CA VAL A 149 -3.50 7.96 -0.16
C VAL A 149 -2.17 7.28 0.11
N SER A 150 -1.68 7.36 1.33
CA SER A 150 -0.46 6.63 1.73
C SER A 150 -0.51 6.21 3.19
N SER A 151 0.28 5.18 3.54
CA SER A 151 0.36 4.64 4.89
C SER A 151 1.26 5.48 5.78
N ALA A 152 0.79 5.72 7.02
CA ALA A 152 1.54 6.31 8.11
C ALA A 152 1.50 5.38 9.32
N THR A 153 2.63 5.18 9.98
CA THR A 153 2.76 4.38 11.21
C THR A 153 2.95 5.25 12.45
N THR A 154 3.19 6.54 12.25
CA THR A 154 3.33 7.55 13.30
C THR A 154 2.55 8.81 12.97
N LEU A 155 2.34 9.67 13.97
CA LEU A 155 1.70 10.97 13.77
C LEU A 155 2.54 11.89 12.86
N GLU A 156 3.86 11.87 13.03
CA GLU A 156 4.79 12.67 12.21
C GLU A 156 4.70 12.29 10.73
N GLU A 157 4.61 10.99 10.43
CA GLU A 157 4.41 10.51 9.06
C GLU A 157 3.05 10.99 8.50
N ALA A 158 1.99 10.95 9.29
CA ALA A 158 0.67 11.42 8.88
C ALA A 158 0.67 12.92 8.55
N ILE A 159 1.27 13.76 9.41
CA ILE A 159 1.41 15.20 9.18
C ILE A 159 2.25 15.47 7.92
N TRP A 160 3.34 14.72 7.75
CA TRP A 160 4.17 14.86 6.56
C TRP A 160 3.39 14.53 5.29
N LEU A 161 2.64 13.41 5.26
CA LEU A 161 1.80 13.02 4.11
C LEU A 161 0.76 14.07 3.77
N GLU A 162 0.06 14.63 4.76
CA GLU A 162 -0.88 15.73 4.55
C GLU A 162 -0.19 16.93 3.91
N SER A 163 1.01 17.30 4.37
CA SER A 163 1.79 18.42 3.82
C SER A 163 2.17 18.21 2.35
N GLN A 164 2.26 16.94 1.87
CA GLN A 164 2.49 16.60 0.47
C GLN A 164 1.18 16.61 -0.36
N GLY A 165 0.04 16.87 0.29
CA GLY A 165 -1.26 17.01 -0.37
C GLY A 165 -1.88 15.69 -0.81
N VAL A 166 -1.74 14.62 -0.03
CA VAL A 166 -2.52 13.39 -0.20
C VAL A 166 -4.00 13.65 0.05
N HIS A 167 -4.87 12.79 -0.49
CA HIS A 167 -6.32 12.90 -0.33
C HIS A 167 -6.85 12.18 0.91
N GLY A 168 -6.02 11.33 1.52
CA GLY A 168 -6.31 10.61 2.75
C GLY A 168 -5.08 9.90 3.29
N ILE A 169 -5.13 9.46 4.54
CA ILE A 169 -4.01 8.82 5.25
C ILE A 169 -4.45 7.46 5.77
N ILE A 170 -3.68 6.42 5.45
CA ILE A 170 -3.87 5.09 6.02
C ILE A 170 -3.07 5.01 7.32
N ALA A 171 -3.75 5.11 8.46
CA ALA A 171 -3.14 4.95 9.78
C ALA A 171 -2.93 3.44 10.05
N GLN A 172 -1.70 2.98 9.87
CA GLN A 172 -1.32 1.59 10.03
C GLN A 172 -0.87 1.31 11.47
N GLY A 173 -1.71 0.61 12.22
CA GLY A 173 -1.38 0.16 13.58
C GLY A 173 -0.43 -1.05 13.61
N LEU A 174 0.14 -1.34 14.78
CA LEU A 174 1.00 -2.51 15.02
C LEU A 174 0.30 -3.84 14.71
N GLU A 175 -1.00 -3.88 14.81
CA GLU A 175 -1.84 -5.06 14.57
C GLU A 175 -1.94 -5.43 13.08
N ALA A 176 -1.50 -4.56 12.18
CA ALA A 176 -1.51 -4.84 10.75
C ALA A 176 -0.50 -5.94 10.39
N GLY A 177 -0.93 -6.90 9.57
CA GLY A 177 -0.04 -7.89 8.97
C GLY A 177 0.85 -7.27 7.87
N GLY A 178 1.81 -8.04 7.40
CA GLY A 178 2.70 -7.64 6.30
C GLY A 178 3.75 -6.60 6.69
N HIS A 179 4.11 -5.77 5.72
CA HIS A 179 5.17 -4.77 5.90
C HIS A 179 4.74 -3.62 6.81
N ARG A 180 5.67 -3.12 7.64
CA ARG A 180 5.51 -1.84 8.35
C ARG A 180 5.73 -0.70 7.37
N GLY A 181 4.72 0.15 7.18
CA GLY A 181 4.74 1.23 6.20
C GLY A 181 5.57 2.45 6.57
N MET A 182 6.43 2.34 7.59
CA MET A 182 7.28 3.41 8.09
C MET A 182 8.27 3.92 7.03
N PHE A 183 8.53 5.23 7.02
CA PHE A 183 9.40 5.85 6.02
C PHE A 183 10.20 7.05 6.51
N LEU A 184 9.80 7.71 7.60
CA LEU A 184 10.58 8.80 8.22
C LEU A 184 11.60 8.30 9.24
N THR A 185 11.44 7.07 9.72
CA THR A 185 12.33 6.43 10.68
C THR A 185 12.39 4.93 10.41
N ASP A 186 13.47 4.27 10.83
CA ASP A 186 13.64 2.82 10.85
C ASP A 186 13.49 2.21 12.27
N LYS A 187 13.15 3.04 13.25
CA LYS A 187 12.97 2.63 14.66
C LYS A 187 11.60 2.01 14.87
N ILE A 188 11.53 0.68 14.95
CA ILE A 188 10.27 -0.07 15.19
C ILE A 188 9.60 0.34 16.50
N SER A 189 10.35 0.78 17.51
CA SER A 189 9.82 1.22 18.81
C SER A 189 8.94 2.49 18.75
N THR A 190 8.92 3.21 17.61
CA THR A 190 8.05 4.39 17.43
C THR A 190 6.63 4.03 17.00
N GLN A 191 6.37 2.78 16.65
CA GLN A 191 5.07 2.36 16.16
C GLN A 191 4.05 2.18 17.28
N LEU A 192 2.80 2.51 16.97
CA LEU A 192 1.68 2.51 17.91
C LEU A 192 0.64 1.47 17.53
N GLY A 193 -0.11 0.98 18.52
CA GLY A 193 -1.34 0.23 18.28
C GLY A 193 -2.40 1.10 17.59
N LEU A 194 -3.29 0.46 16.83
CA LEU A 194 -4.25 1.14 15.96
C LEU A 194 -5.10 2.20 16.67
N VAL A 195 -5.66 1.87 17.83
CA VAL A 195 -6.53 2.78 18.60
C VAL A 195 -5.78 4.06 18.98
N SER A 196 -4.53 3.92 19.47
CA SER A 196 -3.71 5.06 19.86
C SER A 196 -3.29 5.91 18.66
N LEU A 197 -2.94 5.28 17.55
CA LEU A 197 -2.52 5.97 16.34
C LEU A 197 -3.67 6.75 15.71
N VAL A 198 -4.82 6.10 15.45
CA VAL A 198 -6.00 6.75 14.86
C VAL A 198 -6.44 7.93 15.70
N SER A 199 -6.54 7.75 17.02
CA SER A 199 -6.96 8.82 17.95
C SER A 199 -6.06 10.05 17.93
N GLN A 200 -4.78 9.89 17.62
CA GLN A 200 -3.83 11.01 17.49
C GLN A 200 -3.95 11.64 16.10
N VAL A 201 -3.95 10.83 15.05
CA VAL A 201 -3.93 11.32 13.67
C VAL A 201 -5.19 12.11 13.34
N VAL A 202 -6.40 11.61 13.67
CA VAL A 202 -7.66 12.31 13.39
C VAL A 202 -7.80 13.70 14.02
N LYS A 203 -7.06 13.95 15.10
CA LYS A 203 -7.06 15.27 15.78
C LYS A 203 -6.12 16.29 15.12
N GLN A 204 -5.17 15.84 14.34
CA GLN A 204 -4.09 16.67 13.83
C GLN A 204 -4.15 16.90 12.32
N VAL A 205 -4.77 15.98 11.56
CA VAL A 205 -4.90 16.11 10.11
C VAL A 205 -6.33 16.48 9.71
N LYS A 206 -6.48 17.11 8.56
CA LYS A 206 -7.78 17.55 7.99
C LYS A 206 -8.29 16.62 6.91
N VAL A 207 -7.42 15.79 6.35
CA VAL A 207 -7.79 14.78 5.34
C VAL A 207 -8.39 13.54 6.02
N PRO A 208 -9.25 12.77 5.32
CA PRO A 208 -9.78 11.53 5.85
C PRO A 208 -8.70 10.56 6.33
N VAL A 209 -8.96 9.89 7.45
CA VAL A 209 -8.08 8.86 8.03
C VAL A 209 -8.72 7.50 7.81
N ILE A 210 -7.93 6.55 7.33
CA ILE A 210 -8.30 5.17 7.06
C ILE A 210 -7.59 4.30 8.08
N ALA A 211 -8.32 3.64 8.96
CA ALA A 211 -7.75 2.72 9.94
C ALA A 211 -7.30 1.41 9.27
N ALA A 212 -6.10 0.93 9.57
CA ALA A 212 -5.57 -0.33 9.04
C ALA A 212 -4.82 -1.13 10.11
N GLY A 213 -5.27 -2.36 10.36
CA GLY A 213 -4.63 -3.31 11.28
C GLY A 213 -5.60 -3.94 12.25
N GLY A 214 -5.66 -5.28 12.27
CA GLY A 214 -6.43 -6.04 13.25
C GLY A 214 -7.95 -5.90 13.16
N ILE A 215 -8.51 -5.31 12.10
CA ILE A 215 -9.95 -5.13 11.91
C ILE A 215 -10.51 -6.39 11.23
N SER A 216 -11.15 -7.26 12.01
CA SER A 216 -11.57 -8.59 11.55
C SER A 216 -13.09 -8.76 11.47
N ASP A 217 -13.87 -7.87 12.07
CA ASP A 217 -15.33 -7.97 12.13
C ASP A 217 -16.03 -6.59 12.14
N ASN A 218 -17.35 -6.61 12.18
CA ASN A 218 -18.18 -5.41 12.20
C ASN A 218 -18.00 -4.56 13.47
N ASN A 219 -17.61 -5.16 14.61
CA ASN A 219 -17.35 -4.40 15.83
C ASN A 219 -16.05 -3.61 15.70
N GLY A 220 -15.00 -4.22 15.11
CA GLY A 220 -13.77 -3.54 14.77
C GLY A 220 -13.99 -2.38 13.81
N VAL A 221 -14.81 -2.55 12.77
CA VAL A 221 -15.19 -1.45 11.86
C VAL A 221 -15.88 -0.32 12.61
N ARG A 222 -16.91 -0.63 13.41
CA ARG A 222 -17.62 0.38 14.22
C ARG A 222 -16.70 1.11 15.18
N ALA A 223 -15.77 0.40 15.83
CA ALA A 223 -14.80 1.01 16.73
C ALA A 223 -13.91 2.02 16.00
N CYS A 224 -13.39 1.68 14.81
CA CYS A 224 -12.59 2.59 14.00
C CYS A 224 -13.37 3.84 13.56
N LEU A 225 -14.62 3.67 13.13
CA LEU A 225 -15.49 4.79 12.76
C LEU A 225 -15.79 5.69 13.97
N GLN A 226 -15.98 5.13 15.18
CA GLN A 226 -16.15 5.91 16.41
C GLN A 226 -14.89 6.67 16.82
N LEU A 227 -13.71 6.19 16.46
CA LEU A 227 -12.44 6.90 16.66
C LEU A 227 -12.25 8.05 15.66
N GLY A 228 -13.09 8.15 14.62
CA GLY A 228 -13.06 9.18 13.60
C GLY A 228 -12.35 8.78 12.29
N ALA A 229 -12.10 7.49 12.08
CA ALA A 229 -11.53 6.99 10.83
C ALA A 229 -12.60 6.91 9.73
#